data_cd805fb30369335c2af2e6599aaa9284
#
_entry.id   cd805fb30369335c2af2e6599aaa9284
#
_cell.length_a   1.000
_cell.length_b   1.000
_cell.length_c   1.000
_cell.angle_alpha   90.00
_cell.angle_beta   90.00
_cell.angle_gamma   90.00
#
_symmetry.space_group_name_H-M   'P 1'
#
loop_
_entity.id
_entity.type
_entity.pdbx_description
1 polymer ?
#
loop_
_entity_poly.entity_id
_entity_poly.type
_entity_poly.pdbx_seq_one_letter_code
_entity_poly.pdbx_strand_id
1 'polypeptide(L)'
;MAYDMMEADGGTVEREDHNPTPRVELHLHTVMSDMDALITVKQLIKTIKKWGHPAVAVTDHGVVQSFPLLQEISTDKTNNVKVIYGMEGYLFDDKIDQSYHIIILAKNQIGIRNLYKLVSISHLKYIYRGRPRIPRAVLSEYREGLILGSACEAGELVRSMVQKKLPYEELKKIASFYDYLEIQPLTNNGFLVREGFVADEEGLRDINRTILKLSDDLGKLTVATCDAHFMNPEDKIYREILMTGKGFKDAEFQPDLYLRTTDEMLAEFAYLGEERAREVVITNPNKINDMIDDCRPVPKETLYFPQIAGSSEALKNMCYKKAHEIY
;
A
#
# COMPACT_ATOMS: atom_id res chain seq x y z
N MET A 1 3.81 21.02 14.59
CA MET A 1 4.08 22.21 13.74
C MET A 1 3.84 21.96 12.25
N ALA A 2 4.33 20.90 11.63
CA ALA A 2 3.97 20.61 10.21
C ALA A 2 2.50 20.18 10.03
N TYR A 3 1.89 19.57 11.01
CA TYR A 3 0.50 19.10 11.00
C TYR A 3 -0.53 20.23 10.97
N ASP A 4 -0.27 21.36 11.65
CA ASP A 4 -1.17 22.49 11.74
C ASP A 4 -1.10 23.44 10.52
N MET A 5 -0.03 23.33 9.72
CA MET A 5 0.13 24.18 8.54
C MET A 5 -0.63 23.64 7.31
N MET A 6 -1.05 22.37 7.31
CA MET A 6 -1.82 21.78 6.21
C MET A 6 -3.35 22.06 6.29
N GLU A 7 -3.84 22.65 7.37
CA GLU A 7 -5.22 23.12 7.49
C GLU A 7 -5.41 24.60 7.05
N ALA A 8 -4.36 25.29 6.63
CA ALA A 8 -4.43 26.68 6.18
C ALA A 8 -4.88 26.76 4.71
N ASP A 9 -6.12 27.13 4.53
CA ASP A 9 -6.81 27.70 3.37
C ASP A 9 -5.96 28.11 2.14
N GLY A 10 -5.49 27.13 1.38
CA GLY A 10 -5.18 27.35 -0.03
C GLY A 10 -6.28 26.64 -0.81
N GLY A 11 -7.13 27.38 -1.49
CA GLY A 11 -8.36 26.93 -2.16
C GLY A 11 -8.19 25.67 -2.99
N THR A 12 -8.22 24.52 -2.33
CA THR A 12 -8.24 23.20 -2.94
C THR A 12 -9.55 23.05 -3.69
N VAL A 13 -9.46 22.77 -4.97
CA VAL A 13 -10.64 22.40 -5.76
C VAL A 13 -11.20 21.13 -5.12
N GLU A 14 -12.40 21.22 -4.57
CA GLU A 14 -13.04 20.07 -3.94
C GLU A 14 -13.43 19.06 -5.01
N ARG A 15 -12.68 17.95 -5.09
CA ARG A 15 -12.92 16.86 -6.05
C ARG A 15 -14.02 15.93 -5.53
N GLU A 16 -14.86 15.46 -6.43
CA GLU A 16 -15.95 14.54 -6.14
C GLU A 16 -15.91 13.38 -7.13
N ASP A 17 -16.31 12.19 -6.67
CA ASP A 17 -16.49 11.04 -7.54
C ASP A 17 -17.98 10.84 -7.81
N HIS A 18 -18.38 10.97 -9.06
CA HIS A 18 -19.79 10.85 -9.48
C HIS A 18 -20.06 9.54 -10.20
N ASN A 19 -19.08 8.64 -10.29
CA ASN A 19 -19.28 7.37 -10.98
C ASN A 19 -20.30 6.49 -10.22
N PRO A 20 -21.33 5.96 -10.90
CA PRO A 20 -22.37 5.14 -10.25
C PRO A 20 -21.83 3.84 -9.67
N THR A 21 -20.64 3.41 -10.09
CA THR A 21 -19.94 2.23 -9.55
C THR A 21 -18.52 2.64 -9.20
N PRO A 22 -18.28 3.15 -7.99
CA PRO A 22 -16.95 3.60 -7.58
C PRO A 22 -15.93 2.47 -7.52
N ARG A 23 -14.68 2.83 -7.75
CA ARG A 23 -13.54 1.92 -7.68
C ARG A 23 -13.08 1.66 -6.24
N VAL A 24 -12.21 0.68 -6.09
CA VAL A 24 -11.45 0.45 -4.85
C VAL A 24 -9.97 0.75 -5.13
N GLU A 25 -9.34 1.60 -4.30
CA GLU A 25 -7.89 1.77 -4.37
C GLU A 25 -7.22 0.63 -3.59
N LEU A 26 -6.24 -0.04 -4.22
CA LEU A 26 -5.54 -1.18 -3.64
C LEU A 26 -4.06 -0.91 -3.33
N HIS A 27 -3.54 0.28 -3.67
CA HIS A 27 -2.17 0.69 -3.43
C HIS A 27 -2.09 2.17 -3.00
N LEU A 28 -1.97 2.41 -1.70
CA LEU A 28 -1.99 3.75 -1.13
C LEU A 28 -1.11 3.83 0.12
N HIS A 29 -0.40 4.94 0.25
CA HIS A 29 0.50 5.24 1.36
C HIS A 29 -0.03 6.38 2.23
N THR A 30 0.08 6.19 3.55
CA THR A 30 -0.22 7.24 4.53
C THR A 30 1.07 7.91 5.01
N VAL A 31 0.92 8.93 5.84
CA VAL A 31 2.06 9.57 6.54
C VAL A 31 2.92 8.60 7.36
N MET A 32 2.48 7.34 7.53
CA MET A 32 3.28 6.28 8.17
C MET A 32 4.32 5.69 7.22
N SER A 33 4.22 5.94 5.92
CA SER A 33 5.31 5.82 4.94
C SER A 33 6.23 7.04 5.09
N ASP A 34 7.06 7.00 6.15
CA ASP A 34 7.78 8.13 6.69
C ASP A 34 8.62 8.88 5.65
N MET A 35 8.44 10.20 5.63
CA MET A 35 9.11 11.10 4.68
C MET A 35 8.83 10.78 3.21
N ASP A 36 7.73 10.10 2.88
CA ASP A 36 7.37 9.75 1.50
C ASP A 36 5.94 10.14 1.15
N ALA A 37 4.96 9.78 1.98
CA ALA A 37 3.57 10.10 1.74
C ALA A 37 3.02 11.17 2.69
N LEU A 38 1.94 11.83 2.24
CA LEU A 38 1.33 12.98 2.91
C LEU A 38 -0.10 12.69 3.41
N ILE A 39 -0.68 11.55 3.03
CA ILE A 39 -2.08 11.22 3.30
C ILE A 39 -2.27 10.88 4.77
N THR A 40 -3.07 11.68 5.49
CA THR A 40 -3.47 11.34 6.85
C THR A 40 -4.64 10.35 6.84
N VAL A 41 -4.68 9.44 7.83
CA VAL A 41 -5.78 8.47 7.96
C VAL A 41 -7.15 9.15 8.05
N LYS A 42 -7.25 10.25 8.80
CA LYS A 42 -8.50 11.00 8.97
C LYS A 42 -9.00 11.59 7.64
N GLN A 43 -8.11 12.21 6.89
CA GLN A 43 -8.40 12.78 5.58
C GLN A 43 -8.82 11.69 4.59
N LEU A 44 -8.08 10.57 4.55
CA LEU A 44 -8.37 9.41 3.70
C LEU A 44 -9.80 8.90 3.93
N ILE A 45 -10.13 8.51 5.17
CA ILE A 45 -11.44 7.91 5.47
C ILE A 45 -12.59 8.90 5.18
N LYS A 46 -12.40 10.19 5.47
CA LYS A 46 -13.38 11.24 5.13
C LYS A 46 -13.61 11.31 3.62
N THR A 47 -12.54 11.29 2.83
CA THR A 47 -12.61 11.38 1.35
C THR A 47 -13.23 10.13 0.75
N ILE A 48 -12.79 8.93 1.13
CA ILE A 48 -13.35 7.65 0.65
C ILE A 48 -14.85 7.57 0.91
N LYS A 49 -15.28 7.98 2.12
CA LYS A 49 -16.69 8.07 2.45
C LYS A 49 -17.44 9.06 1.57
N LYS A 50 -16.89 10.28 1.38
CA LYS A 50 -17.49 11.34 0.54
C LYS A 50 -17.66 10.89 -0.90
N TRP A 51 -16.66 10.17 -1.44
CA TRP A 51 -16.68 9.64 -2.81
C TRP A 51 -17.52 8.38 -2.97
N GLY A 52 -18.00 7.79 -1.87
CA GLY A 52 -18.82 6.57 -1.91
C GLY A 52 -18.03 5.32 -2.34
N HIS A 53 -16.69 5.34 -2.24
CA HIS A 53 -15.90 4.16 -2.54
C HIS A 53 -16.21 3.04 -1.53
N PRO A 54 -16.40 1.78 -1.97
CA PRO A 54 -16.81 0.69 -1.09
C PRO A 54 -15.73 0.28 -0.10
N ALA A 55 -14.46 0.48 -0.45
CA ALA A 55 -13.31 0.18 0.39
C ALA A 55 -12.07 0.96 -0.06
N VAL A 56 -11.03 0.94 0.77
CA VAL A 56 -9.69 1.40 0.44
C VAL A 56 -8.65 0.52 1.09
N ALA A 57 -7.60 0.14 0.35
CA ALA A 57 -6.42 -0.49 0.93
C ALA A 57 -5.43 0.57 1.41
N VAL A 58 -4.77 0.27 2.53
CA VAL A 58 -3.61 1.03 3.00
C VAL A 58 -2.42 0.08 3.03
N THR A 59 -1.37 0.48 2.31
CA THR A 59 -0.21 -0.37 2.00
C THR A 59 1.10 0.37 2.25
N ASP A 60 1.27 0.91 3.45
CA ASP A 60 2.46 1.66 3.85
C ASP A 60 3.76 0.85 3.65
N HIS A 61 4.88 1.51 3.38
CA HIS A 61 6.18 0.92 3.09
C HIS A 61 6.77 0.11 4.26
N GLY A 62 6.65 -1.21 4.21
CA GLY A 62 7.25 -2.14 5.17
C GLY A 62 6.71 -2.05 6.60
N VAL A 63 5.62 -1.33 6.83
CA VAL A 63 5.08 -1.01 8.16
C VAL A 63 3.56 -1.13 8.22
N VAL A 64 3.01 -1.15 9.44
CA VAL A 64 1.56 -1.28 9.70
C VAL A 64 1.08 -0.31 10.81
N GLN A 65 1.82 0.77 11.04
CA GLN A 65 1.52 1.72 12.13
C GLN A 65 0.19 2.45 11.95
N SER A 66 -0.32 2.59 10.73
CA SER A 66 -1.63 3.19 10.44
C SER A 66 -2.82 2.34 10.93
N PHE A 67 -2.65 1.03 11.16
CA PHE A 67 -3.74 0.08 11.41
C PHE A 67 -4.62 0.42 12.63
N PRO A 68 -4.07 0.77 13.81
CA PRO A 68 -4.92 1.10 14.96
C PRO A 68 -5.81 2.31 14.70
N LEU A 69 -5.25 3.37 14.13
CA LEU A 69 -6.00 4.58 13.81
C LEU A 69 -7.01 4.37 12.68
N LEU A 70 -6.64 3.57 11.67
CA LEU A 70 -7.56 3.16 10.60
C LEU A 70 -8.77 2.42 11.17
N GLN A 71 -8.55 1.44 12.07
CA GLN A 71 -9.63 0.69 12.69
C GLN A 71 -10.52 1.61 13.53
N GLU A 72 -9.93 2.47 14.36
CA GLU A 72 -10.68 3.41 15.20
C GLU A 72 -11.60 4.30 14.37
N ILE A 73 -11.04 4.98 13.36
CA ILE A 73 -11.79 5.96 12.57
C ILE A 73 -12.78 5.27 11.60
N SER A 74 -12.40 4.16 10.96
CA SER A 74 -13.25 3.50 9.98
C SER A 74 -14.46 2.79 10.60
N THR A 75 -14.33 2.28 11.82
CA THR A 75 -15.41 1.57 12.53
C THR A 75 -16.31 2.50 13.32
N ASP A 76 -16.00 3.78 13.39
CA ASP A 76 -16.94 4.76 13.94
C ASP A 76 -18.23 4.73 13.12
N LYS A 77 -19.38 4.72 13.84
CA LYS A 77 -20.73 4.62 13.22
C LYS A 77 -20.99 5.72 12.19
N THR A 78 -20.32 6.85 12.32
CA THR A 78 -20.46 7.97 11.39
C THR A 78 -19.67 7.74 10.10
N ASN A 79 -18.61 6.97 10.10
CA ASN A 79 -17.76 6.72 8.93
C ASN A 79 -18.12 5.43 8.18
N ASN A 80 -18.07 4.29 8.84
CA ASN A 80 -18.43 2.97 8.29
C ASN A 80 -17.83 2.68 6.90
N VAL A 81 -16.51 2.86 6.78
CA VAL A 81 -15.74 2.59 5.56
C VAL A 81 -14.98 1.28 5.74
N LYS A 82 -15.09 0.36 4.78
CA LYS A 82 -14.26 -0.86 4.78
C LYS A 82 -12.81 -0.50 4.48
N VAL A 83 -11.90 -0.94 5.35
CA VAL A 83 -10.45 -0.81 5.17
C VAL A 83 -9.86 -2.17 4.85
N ILE A 84 -9.11 -2.25 3.77
CA ILE A 84 -8.28 -3.38 3.41
C ILE A 84 -6.89 -3.13 3.99
N TYR A 85 -6.51 -3.95 4.97
CA TYR A 85 -5.24 -3.82 5.67
C TYR A 85 -4.14 -4.53 4.89
N GLY A 86 -3.11 -3.80 4.52
CA GLY A 86 -2.01 -4.32 3.73
C GLY A 86 -0.67 -3.63 4.02
N MET A 87 0.32 -4.01 3.28
CA MET A 87 1.66 -3.43 3.33
C MET A 87 2.31 -3.53 1.96
N GLU A 88 3.02 -2.50 1.53
CA GLU A 88 3.99 -2.64 0.46
C GLU A 88 5.31 -3.12 1.05
N GLY A 89 5.64 -4.40 0.82
CA GLY A 89 6.84 -5.05 1.33
C GLY A 89 8.02 -4.93 0.37
N TYR A 90 9.22 -5.25 0.88
CA TYR A 90 10.47 -5.32 0.11
C TYR A 90 10.88 -6.78 -0.08
N LEU A 91 10.35 -7.43 -1.12
CA LEU A 91 10.63 -8.82 -1.45
C LEU A 91 12.07 -8.99 -1.96
N PHE A 92 12.79 -10.01 -1.50
CA PHE A 92 14.10 -10.35 -2.04
C PHE A 92 14.35 -11.86 -2.07
N ASP A 93 15.27 -12.26 -2.91
CA ASP A 93 15.82 -13.61 -2.95
C ASP A 93 17.24 -13.60 -2.38
N ASP A 94 17.63 -14.63 -1.62
CA ASP A 94 18.87 -14.69 -0.81
C ASP A 94 20.19 -14.42 -1.57
N LYS A 95 20.13 -14.37 -2.88
CA LYS A 95 21.32 -14.20 -3.75
C LYS A 95 21.48 -12.78 -4.29
N ILE A 96 20.60 -11.83 -3.97
CA ILE A 96 20.55 -10.53 -4.64
C ILE A 96 20.55 -9.40 -3.61
N ASP A 97 21.43 -8.42 -3.78
CA ASP A 97 21.43 -7.16 -3.03
C ASP A 97 20.18 -6.29 -3.31
N GLN A 98 19.39 -6.67 -4.30
CA GLN A 98 18.21 -5.96 -4.76
C GLN A 98 16.95 -6.49 -4.07
N SER A 99 16.04 -5.59 -3.71
CA SER A 99 14.69 -5.92 -3.28
C SER A 99 13.67 -5.29 -4.22
N TYR A 100 12.50 -5.93 -4.32
CA TYR A 100 11.38 -5.53 -5.15
C TYR A 100 10.18 -5.17 -4.29
N HIS A 101 9.40 -4.20 -4.72
CA HIS A 101 8.13 -3.93 -4.08
C HIS A 101 7.13 -5.09 -4.33
N ILE A 102 6.31 -5.36 -3.34
CA ILE A 102 5.22 -6.33 -3.40
C ILE A 102 4.07 -5.85 -2.52
N ILE A 103 2.85 -5.88 -3.05
CA ILE A 103 1.66 -5.60 -2.25
C ILE A 103 1.22 -6.87 -1.53
N ILE A 104 1.03 -6.76 -0.23
CA ILE A 104 0.61 -7.84 0.65
C ILE A 104 -0.66 -7.40 1.37
N LEU A 105 -1.82 -7.91 0.94
CA LEU A 105 -3.11 -7.60 1.54
C LEU A 105 -3.55 -8.73 2.48
N ALA A 106 -4.05 -8.38 3.65
CA ALA A 106 -4.64 -9.36 4.56
C ALA A 106 -6.06 -9.70 4.10
N LYS A 107 -6.29 -10.94 3.68
CA LYS A 107 -7.58 -11.46 3.24
C LYS A 107 -8.56 -11.69 4.40
N ASN A 108 -8.03 -12.09 5.54
CA ASN A 108 -8.81 -12.45 6.72
C ASN A 108 -7.98 -12.28 8.00
N GLN A 109 -8.51 -12.69 9.15
CA GLN A 109 -7.83 -12.54 10.45
C GLN A 109 -6.53 -13.38 10.55
N ILE A 110 -6.40 -14.48 9.81
CA ILE A 110 -5.12 -15.24 9.71
C ILE A 110 -4.11 -14.38 8.97
N GLY A 111 -4.52 -13.75 7.85
CA GLY A 111 -3.68 -12.82 7.09
C GLY A 111 -3.16 -11.66 7.93
N ILE A 112 -3.98 -11.05 8.78
CA ILE A 112 -3.53 -9.98 9.72
C ILE A 112 -2.40 -10.50 10.62
N ARG A 113 -2.54 -11.70 11.20
CA ARG A 113 -1.50 -12.29 12.07
C ARG A 113 -0.21 -12.58 11.29
N ASN A 114 -0.35 -13.11 10.07
CA ASN A 114 0.80 -13.43 9.23
C ASN A 114 1.50 -12.15 8.74
N LEU A 115 0.74 -11.11 8.40
CA LEU A 115 1.29 -9.80 8.07
C LEU A 115 2.13 -9.22 9.24
N TYR A 116 1.64 -9.29 10.49
CA TYR A 116 2.40 -8.87 11.67
C TYR A 116 3.69 -9.67 11.87
N LYS A 117 3.66 -10.99 11.59
CA LYS A 117 4.88 -11.82 11.65
C LYS A 117 5.88 -11.42 10.58
N LEU A 118 5.42 -11.17 9.35
CA LEU A 118 6.28 -10.70 8.25
C LEU A 118 6.92 -9.36 8.58
N VAL A 119 6.16 -8.39 9.11
CA VAL A 119 6.69 -7.10 9.58
C VAL A 119 7.74 -7.33 10.67
N SER A 120 7.43 -8.11 11.70
CA SER A 120 8.37 -8.37 12.80
C SER A 120 9.65 -9.05 12.32
N ILE A 121 9.54 -10.06 11.46
CA ILE A 121 10.69 -10.78 10.91
C ILE A 121 11.55 -9.86 10.04
N SER A 122 10.93 -9.06 9.16
CA SER A 122 11.66 -8.15 8.27
C SER A 122 12.45 -7.08 9.03
N HIS A 123 11.84 -6.51 10.08
CA HIS A 123 12.50 -5.49 10.91
C HIS A 123 13.55 -6.06 11.87
N LEU A 124 13.36 -7.25 12.41
CA LEU A 124 14.29 -7.82 13.38
C LEU A 124 15.46 -8.58 12.76
N LYS A 125 15.26 -9.17 11.56
CA LYS A 125 16.24 -10.09 10.97
C LYS A 125 16.79 -9.66 9.61
N TYR A 126 16.03 -8.86 8.83
CA TYR A 126 16.35 -8.63 7.42
C TYR A 126 16.41 -7.15 7.02
N ILE A 127 16.67 -6.25 7.97
CA ILE A 127 16.94 -4.84 7.63
C ILE A 127 18.24 -4.76 6.82
N TYR A 128 18.14 -4.12 5.66
CA TYR A 128 19.29 -3.82 4.82
C TYR A 128 19.20 -2.40 4.27
N ARG A 129 20.19 -1.57 4.57
CA ARG A 129 20.22 -0.14 4.19
C ARG A 129 18.94 0.60 4.59
N GLY A 130 18.43 0.32 5.79
CA GLY A 130 17.22 0.95 6.32
C GLY A 130 15.89 0.36 5.81
N ARG A 131 15.90 -0.63 4.90
CA ARG A 131 14.69 -1.27 4.37
C ARG A 131 14.44 -2.63 5.02
N PRO A 132 13.24 -2.87 5.59
CA PRO A 132 12.87 -4.15 6.18
C PRO A 132 12.47 -5.13 5.08
N ARG A 133 13.45 -5.94 4.62
CA ARG A 133 13.25 -6.86 3.49
C ARG A 133 12.60 -8.18 3.93
N ILE A 134 11.86 -8.79 3.02
CA ILE A 134 11.16 -10.06 3.24
C ILE A 134 11.73 -11.10 2.27
N PRO A 135 12.40 -12.17 2.77
CA PRO A 135 12.81 -13.28 1.91
C PRO A 135 11.57 -13.95 1.28
N ARG A 136 11.63 -14.31 0.01
CA ARG A 136 10.55 -15.01 -0.69
C ARG A 136 10.14 -16.31 0.01
N ALA A 137 11.10 -17.06 0.55
CA ALA A 137 10.83 -18.27 1.31
C ALA A 137 10.00 -18.00 2.58
N VAL A 138 10.33 -16.93 3.31
CA VAL A 138 9.58 -16.52 4.51
C VAL A 138 8.18 -16.02 4.15
N LEU A 139 8.04 -15.24 3.06
CA LEU A 139 6.72 -14.85 2.58
C LEU A 139 5.86 -16.07 2.21
N SER A 140 6.47 -17.08 1.56
CA SER A 140 5.77 -18.31 1.19
C SER A 140 5.34 -19.14 2.40
N GLU A 141 6.12 -19.16 3.48
CA GLU A 141 5.78 -19.81 4.75
C GLU A 141 4.55 -19.16 5.41
N TYR A 142 4.45 -17.83 5.36
CA TYR A 142 3.36 -17.06 6.00
C TYR A 142 2.28 -16.62 5.01
N ARG A 143 2.15 -17.28 3.85
CA ARG A 143 1.22 -16.88 2.78
C ARG A 143 -0.26 -17.05 3.11
N GLU A 144 -0.60 -17.94 4.04
CA GLU A 144 -2.00 -18.22 4.37
C GLU A 144 -2.76 -16.94 4.80
N GLY A 145 -3.93 -16.73 4.20
CA GLY A 145 -4.77 -15.57 4.48
C GLY A 145 -4.24 -14.25 3.88
N LEU A 146 -3.26 -14.31 2.97
CA LEU A 146 -2.72 -13.14 2.26
C LEU A 146 -3.08 -13.19 0.77
N ILE A 147 -3.25 -12.02 0.18
CA ILE A 147 -3.37 -11.80 -1.27
C ILE A 147 -2.15 -10.98 -1.68
N LEU A 148 -1.42 -11.42 -2.71
CA LEU A 148 -0.20 -10.79 -3.18
C LEU A 148 -0.41 -10.11 -4.54
N GLY A 149 -0.05 -8.83 -4.62
CA GLY A 149 -0.03 -8.02 -5.84
C GLY A 149 1.39 -7.76 -6.35
N SER A 150 1.52 -7.57 -7.66
CA SER A 150 2.82 -7.36 -8.31
C SER A 150 3.47 -6.00 -8.04
N ALA A 151 2.76 -5.10 -7.38
CA ALA A 151 3.17 -3.73 -7.05
C ALA A 151 3.47 -2.84 -8.28
N CYS A 152 4.14 -1.71 -8.03
CA CYS A 152 4.45 -0.64 -8.97
C CYS A 152 5.64 -0.97 -9.89
N GLU A 153 6.27 0.08 -10.47
CA GLU A 153 7.47 -0.03 -11.30
C GLU A 153 8.67 -0.59 -10.53
N ALA A 154 8.71 -0.41 -9.20
CA ALA A 154 9.73 -1.00 -8.33
C ALA A 154 9.48 -2.49 -8.02
N GLY A 155 8.36 -3.05 -8.47
CA GLY A 155 8.05 -4.47 -8.41
C GLY A 155 8.95 -5.32 -9.30
N GLU A 156 9.03 -6.61 -8.97
CA GLU A 156 9.89 -7.54 -9.73
C GLU A 156 9.47 -7.68 -11.18
N LEU A 157 8.16 -7.69 -11.46
CA LEU A 157 7.63 -7.89 -12.80
C LEU A 157 8.04 -6.75 -13.74
N VAL A 158 7.75 -5.49 -13.37
CA VAL A 158 8.08 -4.32 -14.20
C VAL A 158 9.60 -4.16 -14.33
N ARG A 159 10.37 -4.28 -13.25
CA ARG A 159 11.83 -4.21 -13.32
C ARG A 159 12.44 -5.30 -14.18
N SER A 160 11.91 -6.51 -14.14
CA SER A 160 12.37 -7.61 -14.98
C SER A 160 12.05 -7.38 -16.45
N MET A 161 10.93 -6.72 -16.74
CA MET A 161 10.54 -6.33 -18.09
C MET A 161 11.42 -5.19 -18.64
N VAL A 162 11.55 -4.11 -17.87
CA VAL A 162 12.14 -2.86 -18.33
C VAL A 162 13.67 -2.85 -18.22
N GLN A 163 14.21 -3.23 -17.06
CA GLN A 163 15.65 -3.15 -16.78
C GLN A 163 16.39 -4.40 -17.25
N LYS A 164 15.83 -5.61 -16.97
CA LYS A 164 16.47 -6.88 -17.33
C LYS A 164 16.09 -7.36 -18.74
N LYS A 165 15.03 -6.79 -19.32
CA LYS A 165 14.49 -7.17 -20.65
C LYS A 165 14.30 -8.68 -20.80
N LEU A 166 13.74 -9.34 -19.78
CA LEU A 166 13.51 -10.77 -19.77
C LEU A 166 12.48 -11.15 -20.85
N PRO A 167 12.62 -12.34 -21.46
CA PRO A 167 11.66 -12.86 -22.42
C PRO A 167 10.30 -13.15 -21.74
N TYR A 168 9.24 -13.13 -22.53
CA TYR A 168 7.86 -13.26 -22.08
C TYR A 168 7.62 -14.48 -21.15
N GLU A 169 8.19 -15.63 -21.48
CA GLU A 169 8.04 -16.84 -20.68
C GLU A 169 8.67 -16.75 -19.27
N GLU A 170 9.74 -15.98 -19.13
CA GLU A 170 10.34 -15.72 -17.81
C GLU A 170 9.49 -14.71 -17.03
N LEU A 171 8.94 -13.68 -17.69
CA LEU A 171 7.99 -12.77 -17.08
C LEU A 171 6.73 -13.49 -16.61
N LYS A 172 6.25 -14.47 -17.39
CA LYS A 172 5.10 -15.32 -17.03
C LYS A 172 5.35 -16.14 -15.77
N LYS A 173 6.56 -16.69 -15.60
CA LYS A 173 6.97 -17.38 -14.36
C LYS A 173 6.96 -16.42 -13.17
N ILE A 174 7.51 -15.21 -13.31
CA ILE A 174 7.48 -14.19 -12.26
C ILE A 174 6.04 -13.83 -11.91
N ALA A 175 5.20 -13.53 -12.90
CA ALA A 175 3.80 -13.17 -12.73
C ALA A 175 2.98 -14.28 -12.05
N SER A 176 3.37 -15.56 -12.24
CA SER A 176 2.67 -16.69 -11.62
C SER A 176 2.72 -16.70 -10.08
N PHE A 177 3.70 -16.03 -9.47
CA PHE A 177 3.86 -15.92 -8.02
C PHE A 177 2.78 -15.07 -7.35
N TYR A 178 2.28 -14.05 -8.02
CA TYR A 178 1.30 -13.11 -7.51
C TYR A 178 -0.13 -13.61 -7.69
N ASP A 179 -1.07 -13.16 -6.85
CA ASP A 179 -2.49 -13.48 -6.97
C ASP A 179 -3.18 -12.55 -7.97
N TYR A 180 -2.75 -11.30 -8.08
CA TYR A 180 -3.18 -10.33 -9.08
C TYR A 180 -1.98 -9.52 -9.60
N LEU A 181 -2.15 -8.92 -10.77
CA LEU A 181 -1.15 -8.04 -11.36
C LEU A 181 -1.64 -6.60 -11.32
N GLU A 182 -0.69 -5.67 -11.25
CA GLU A 182 -0.96 -4.25 -11.09
C GLU A 182 -0.46 -3.47 -12.29
N ILE A 183 -1.29 -2.53 -12.76
CA ILE A 183 -0.93 -1.51 -13.74
C ILE A 183 -1.21 -0.13 -13.16
N GLN A 184 -0.46 0.87 -13.59
CA GLN A 184 -0.54 2.22 -13.06
C GLN A 184 -0.72 3.26 -14.18
N PRO A 185 -1.22 4.48 -13.86
CA PRO A 185 -1.23 5.61 -14.77
C PRO A 185 0.14 5.83 -15.41
N LEU A 186 0.17 6.24 -16.68
CA LEU A 186 1.44 6.42 -17.39
C LEU A 186 2.32 7.49 -16.74
N THR A 187 1.69 8.51 -16.14
CA THR A 187 2.39 9.59 -15.43
C THR A 187 3.17 9.12 -14.20
N ASN A 188 2.76 8.02 -13.55
CA ASN A 188 3.52 7.42 -12.46
C ASN A 188 4.91 6.95 -12.93
N ASN A 189 4.99 6.50 -14.17
CA ASN A 189 6.17 5.86 -14.76
C ASN A 189 6.89 6.74 -15.80
N GLY A 190 6.53 8.02 -15.90
CA GLY A 190 7.12 8.95 -16.88
C GLY A 190 8.65 9.08 -16.80
N PHE A 191 9.24 8.84 -15.64
CA PHE A 191 10.69 8.82 -15.45
C PHE A 191 11.38 7.71 -16.27
N LEU A 192 10.71 6.60 -16.59
CA LEU A 192 11.27 5.53 -17.42
C LEU A 192 11.58 6.01 -18.85
N VAL A 193 10.78 6.97 -19.36
CA VAL A 193 11.08 7.63 -20.63
C VAL A 193 12.25 8.60 -20.47
N ARG A 194 12.21 9.44 -19.43
CA ARG A 194 13.26 10.42 -19.16
C ARG A 194 14.65 9.78 -18.96
N GLU A 195 14.70 8.61 -18.34
CA GLU A 195 15.93 7.85 -18.10
C GLU A 195 16.31 6.90 -19.25
N GLY A 196 15.50 6.87 -20.31
CA GLY A 196 15.79 6.07 -21.51
C GLY A 196 15.58 4.56 -21.37
N PHE A 197 14.84 4.11 -20.36
CA PHE A 197 14.45 2.70 -20.22
C PHE A 197 13.42 2.30 -21.28
N VAL A 198 12.52 3.20 -21.64
CA VAL A 198 11.57 3.08 -22.76
C VAL A 198 11.68 4.30 -23.66
N ALA A 199 11.27 4.17 -24.92
CA ALA A 199 11.49 5.22 -25.92
C ALA A 199 10.55 6.43 -25.73
N ASP A 200 9.29 6.16 -25.39
CA ASP A 200 8.21 7.15 -25.34
C ASP A 200 7.03 6.65 -24.51
N GLU A 201 5.94 7.41 -24.53
CA GLU A 201 4.69 7.09 -23.84
C GLU A 201 4.05 5.77 -24.36
N GLU A 202 4.21 5.46 -25.65
CA GLU A 202 3.70 4.20 -26.20
C GLU A 202 4.44 3.00 -25.58
N GLY A 203 5.74 3.14 -25.30
CA GLY A 203 6.50 2.16 -24.52
C GLY A 203 5.95 1.95 -23.11
N LEU A 204 5.42 3.00 -22.46
CA LEU A 204 4.73 2.86 -21.16
C LEU A 204 3.39 2.12 -21.30
N ARG A 205 2.62 2.41 -22.35
CA ARG A 205 1.39 1.66 -22.67
C ARG A 205 1.67 0.18 -22.94
N ASP A 206 2.77 -0.13 -23.61
CA ASP A 206 3.18 -1.50 -23.89
C ASP A 206 3.57 -2.29 -22.64
N ILE A 207 4.13 -1.63 -21.62
CA ILE A 207 4.33 -2.26 -20.30
C ILE A 207 2.98 -2.71 -19.74
N ASN A 208 1.99 -1.80 -19.66
CA ASN A 208 0.66 -2.11 -19.15
C ASN A 208 -0.05 -3.19 -19.99
N ARG A 209 0.03 -3.15 -21.33
CA ARG A 209 -0.53 -4.17 -22.22
C ARG A 209 0.14 -5.53 -22.03
N THR A 210 1.44 -5.56 -21.77
CA THR A 210 2.17 -6.81 -21.52
C THR A 210 1.73 -7.43 -20.19
N ILE A 211 1.53 -6.63 -19.16
CA ILE A 211 1.00 -7.09 -17.86
C ILE A 211 -0.42 -7.66 -18.04
N LEU A 212 -1.28 -6.97 -18.80
CA LEU A 212 -2.62 -7.44 -19.13
C LEU A 212 -2.58 -8.79 -19.84
N LYS A 213 -1.74 -8.94 -20.85
CA LYS A 213 -1.56 -10.20 -21.57
C LYS A 213 -1.08 -11.33 -20.66
N LEU A 214 -0.12 -11.04 -19.75
CA LEU A 214 0.35 -12.02 -18.77
C LEU A 214 -0.77 -12.48 -17.83
N SER A 215 -1.62 -11.55 -17.39
CA SER A 215 -2.76 -11.89 -16.52
C SER A 215 -3.80 -12.73 -17.26
N ASP A 216 -4.12 -12.40 -18.50
CA ASP A 216 -5.04 -13.17 -19.35
C ASP A 216 -4.54 -14.60 -19.55
N ASP A 217 -3.25 -14.75 -19.91
CA ASP A 217 -2.62 -16.06 -20.10
C ASP A 217 -2.52 -16.91 -18.81
N LEU A 218 -2.55 -16.28 -17.64
CA LEU A 218 -2.50 -16.94 -16.33
C LEU A 218 -3.87 -17.06 -15.64
N GLY A 219 -4.93 -16.50 -16.24
CA GLY A 219 -6.26 -16.45 -15.63
C GLY A 219 -6.30 -15.63 -14.35
N LYS A 220 -5.50 -14.56 -14.24
CA LYS A 220 -5.40 -13.69 -13.05
C LYS A 220 -6.12 -12.37 -13.29
N LEU A 221 -6.42 -11.65 -12.20
CA LEU A 221 -6.97 -10.31 -12.27
C LEU A 221 -5.83 -9.31 -12.50
N THR A 222 -6.07 -8.32 -13.37
CA THR A 222 -5.26 -7.10 -13.41
C THR A 222 -6.06 -5.96 -12.79
N VAL A 223 -5.44 -5.18 -11.93
CA VAL A 223 -6.04 -4.00 -11.28
C VAL A 223 -5.25 -2.75 -11.62
N ALA A 224 -5.96 -1.63 -11.79
CA ALA A 224 -5.38 -0.31 -11.94
C ALA A 224 -5.33 0.39 -10.58
N THR A 225 -4.14 0.82 -10.14
CA THR A 225 -3.91 1.47 -8.85
C THR A 225 -3.25 2.83 -9.03
N CYS A 226 -3.45 3.74 -8.05
CA CYS A 226 -2.82 5.06 -8.09
C CYS A 226 -1.39 5.05 -7.54
N ASP A 227 -1.07 4.12 -6.64
CA ASP A 227 0.14 4.22 -5.81
C ASP A 227 0.15 5.58 -5.07
N ALA A 228 -0.99 5.89 -4.43
CA ALA A 228 -1.25 7.23 -3.96
C ALA A 228 -0.39 7.60 -2.75
N HIS A 229 0.36 8.71 -2.87
CA HIS A 229 1.21 9.26 -1.81
C HIS A 229 0.69 10.60 -1.29
N PHE A 230 -0.20 11.25 -2.03
CA PHE A 230 -0.86 12.50 -1.63
C PHE A 230 -2.31 12.55 -2.15
N MET A 231 -3.10 13.44 -1.55
CA MET A 231 -4.54 13.44 -1.82
C MET A 231 -4.90 14.12 -3.13
N ASN A 232 -4.37 15.31 -3.40
CA ASN A 232 -4.78 16.14 -4.51
C ASN A 232 -3.58 16.46 -5.42
N PRO A 233 -3.77 16.73 -6.72
CA PRO A 233 -2.69 17.06 -7.65
C PRO A 233 -1.77 18.18 -7.17
N GLU A 234 -2.32 19.20 -6.52
CA GLU A 234 -1.59 20.34 -5.97
C GLU A 234 -0.66 19.99 -4.80
N ASP A 235 -0.92 18.88 -4.09
CA ASP A 235 -0.10 18.42 -2.97
C ASP A 235 1.28 17.89 -3.42
N LYS A 236 1.49 17.70 -4.72
CA LYS A 236 2.74 17.31 -5.35
C LYS A 236 3.94 18.16 -4.89
N ILE A 237 3.74 19.45 -4.70
CA ILE A 237 4.80 20.37 -4.24
C ILE A 237 5.29 20.02 -2.83
N TYR A 238 4.42 19.56 -1.95
CA TYR A 238 4.83 19.19 -0.59
C TYR A 238 5.68 17.91 -0.59
N ARG A 239 5.36 16.95 -1.49
CA ARG A 239 6.19 15.76 -1.67
C ARG A 239 7.56 16.12 -2.27
N GLU A 240 7.61 17.04 -3.21
CA GLU A 240 8.86 17.57 -3.76
C GLU A 240 9.77 18.14 -2.65
N ILE A 241 9.21 18.91 -1.71
CA ILE A 241 9.93 19.44 -0.55
C ILE A 241 10.49 18.29 0.31
N LEU A 242 9.68 17.25 0.59
CA LEU A 242 10.14 16.09 1.35
C LEU A 242 11.27 15.34 0.65
N MET A 243 11.14 15.08 -0.65
CA MET A 243 12.15 14.36 -1.44
C MET A 243 13.44 15.18 -1.55
N THR A 244 13.34 16.50 -1.70
CA THR A 244 14.50 17.41 -1.65
C THR A 244 15.20 17.32 -0.29
N GLY A 245 14.43 17.30 0.80
CA GLY A 245 14.96 17.14 2.15
C GLY A 245 15.68 15.79 2.38
N LYS A 246 15.26 14.75 1.68
CA LYS A 246 15.95 13.43 1.66
C LYS A 246 17.17 13.38 0.76
N GLY A 247 17.43 14.44 -0.03
CA GLY A 247 18.57 14.53 -0.93
C GLY A 247 18.39 13.84 -2.28
N PHE A 248 17.13 13.58 -2.70
CA PHE A 248 16.85 13.11 -4.06
C PHE A 248 17.16 14.22 -5.06
N LYS A 249 17.99 13.90 -6.08
CA LYS A 249 18.43 14.87 -7.09
C LYS A 249 17.36 15.21 -8.12
N ASP A 250 16.37 14.36 -8.28
CA ASP A 250 15.25 14.46 -9.22
C ASP A 250 13.93 14.82 -8.52
N ALA A 251 14.01 15.37 -7.31
CA ALA A 251 12.83 15.74 -6.51
C ALA A 251 11.86 16.68 -7.24
N GLU A 252 12.35 17.53 -8.15
CA GLU A 252 11.53 18.43 -8.98
C GLU A 252 10.65 17.69 -10.02
N PHE A 253 10.98 16.43 -10.34
CA PHE A 253 10.25 15.62 -11.31
C PHE A 253 9.34 14.59 -10.64
N GLN A 254 8.60 15.00 -9.60
CA GLN A 254 7.69 14.10 -8.91
C GLN A 254 6.63 13.54 -9.85
N PRO A 255 6.36 12.21 -9.79
CA PRO A 255 5.22 11.62 -10.49
C PRO A 255 3.88 12.07 -9.88
N ASP A 256 2.80 11.89 -10.63
CA ASP A 256 1.46 12.31 -10.23
C ASP A 256 0.78 11.25 -9.32
N LEU A 257 1.37 10.98 -8.16
CA LEU A 257 0.93 9.94 -7.22
C LEU A 257 -0.23 10.43 -6.32
N TYR A 258 -1.22 11.12 -6.89
CA TYR A 258 -2.38 11.54 -6.12
C TYR A 258 -3.50 10.48 -6.15
N LEU A 259 -4.36 10.52 -5.14
CA LEU A 259 -5.53 9.65 -5.10
C LEU A 259 -6.55 10.11 -6.14
N ARG A 260 -6.81 9.30 -7.16
CA ARG A 260 -7.72 9.60 -8.27
C ARG A 260 -9.12 9.08 -8.00
N THR A 261 -10.12 9.84 -8.44
CA THR A 261 -11.51 9.40 -8.54
C THR A 261 -11.65 8.28 -9.57
N THR A 262 -12.81 7.65 -9.61
CA THR A 262 -13.10 6.59 -10.60
C THR A 262 -13.02 7.12 -12.03
N ASP A 263 -13.58 8.31 -12.29
CA ASP A 263 -13.60 8.88 -13.64
C ASP A 263 -12.21 9.35 -14.08
N GLU A 264 -11.40 9.91 -13.16
CA GLU A 264 -10.00 10.23 -13.43
C GLU A 264 -9.21 8.98 -13.81
N MET A 265 -9.40 7.86 -13.08
CA MET A 265 -8.72 6.60 -13.41
C MET A 265 -9.22 6.01 -14.73
N LEU A 266 -10.51 6.07 -15.04
CA LEU A 266 -11.02 5.62 -16.34
C LEU A 266 -10.42 6.43 -17.49
N ALA A 267 -10.22 7.74 -17.31
CA ALA A 267 -9.56 8.59 -18.31
C ALA A 267 -8.10 8.19 -18.53
N GLU A 268 -7.34 7.88 -17.46
CA GLU A 268 -5.95 7.41 -17.54
C GLU A 268 -5.79 6.12 -18.36
N PHE A 269 -6.78 5.23 -18.30
CA PHE A 269 -6.76 3.93 -18.99
C PHE A 269 -7.62 3.88 -20.25
N ALA A 270 -8.16 5.02 -20.73
CA ALA A 270 -9.00 5.08 -21.92
C ALA A 270 -8.35 4.48 -23.18
N TYR A 271 -7.01 4.49 -23.26
CA TYR A 271 -6.26 3.89 -24.38
C TYR A 271 -6.40 2.36 -24.47
N LEU A 272 -6.92 1.69 -23.45
CA LEU A 272 -7.23 0.26 -23.46
C LEU A 272 -8.59 -0.07 -24.08
N GLY A 273 -9.41 0.97 -24.37
CA GLY A 273 -10.82 0.85 -24.72
C GLY A 273 -11.72 0.77 -23.49
N GLU A 274 -12.98 1.17 -23.64
CA GLU A 274 -13.94 1.38 -22.54
C GLU A 274 -14.13 0.13 -21.66
N GLU A 275 -14.34 -1.03 -22.29
CA GLU A 275 -14.59 -2.29 -21.58
C GLU A 275 -13.40 -2.70 -20.72
N ARG A 276 -12.18 -2.67 -21.28
CA ARG A 276 -10.96 -3.08 -20.58
C ARG A 276 -10.55 -2.07 -19.50
N ALA A 277 -10.73 -0.76 -19.77
CA ALA A 277 -10.51 0.27 -18.76
C ALA A 277 -11.45 0.06 -17.56
N ARG A 278 -12.75 -0.15 -17.82
CA ARG A 278 -13.73 -0.43 -16.77
C ARG A 278 -13.40 -1.72 -16.00
N GLU A 279 -12.94 -2.74 -16.68
CA GLU A 279 -12.53 -3.99 -16.05
C GLU A 279 -11.41 -3.78 -15.02
N VAL A 280 -10.32 -3.12 -15.42
CA VAL A 280 -9.15 -2.96 -14.55
C VAL A 280 -9.31 -1.89 -13.48
N VAL A 281 -10.10 -0.85 -13.73
CA VAL A 281 -10.32 0.28 -12.80
C VAL A 281 -11.42 -0.01 -11.79
N ILE A 282 -12.49 -0.67 -12.21
CA ILE A 282 -13.69 -0.86 -11.38
C ILE A 282 -13.90 -2.33 -11.03
N THR A 283 -14.07 -3.17 -12.05
CA THR A 283 -14.57 -4.53 -11.85
C THR A 283 -13.59 -5.39 -11.05
N ASN A 284 -12.33 -5.41 -11.45
CA ASN A 284 -11.33 -6.27 -10.81
C ASN A 284 -10.93 -5.79 -9.41
N PRO A 285 -10.72 -4.48 -9.13
CA PRO A 285 -10.52 -4.01 -7.76
C PRO A 285 -11.67 -4.35 -6.81
N ASN A 286 -12.93 -4.21 -7.28
CA ASN A 286 -14.10 -4.62 -6.50
C ASN A 286 -14.13 -6.14 -6.27
N LYS A 287 -13.76 -6.98 -7.24
CA LYS A 287 -13.63 -8.44 -7.03
C LYS A 287 -12.58 -8.77 -5.97
N ILE A 288 -11.44 -8.08 -5.94
CA ILE A 288 -10.44 -8.25 -4.88
C ILE A 288 -11.03 -7.86 -3.53
N ASN A 289 -11.73 -6.74 -3.44
CA ASN A 289 -12.42 -6.32 -2.22
C ASN A 289 -13.43 -7.38 -1.71
N ASP A 290 -14.17 -8.01 -2.63
CA ASP A 290 -15.15 -9.05 -2.28
C ASP A 290 -14.52 -10.35 -1.76
N MET A 291 -13.22 -10.59 -2.07
CA MET A 291 -12.47 -11.72 -1.53
C MET A 291 -11.95 -11.48 -0.11
N ILE A 292 -12.04 -10.26 0.41
CA ILE A 292 -11.44 -9.84 1.68
C ILE A 292 -12.52 -9.66 2.75
N ASP A 293 -12.32 -10.33 3.87
CA ASP A 293 -13.21 -10.22 5.04
C ASP A 293 -13.04 -8.88 5.76
N ASP A 294 -14.02 -8.51 6.58
CA ASP A 294 -13.87 -7.43 7.55
C ASP A 294 -12.89 -7.83 8.66
N CYS A 295 -11.65 -7.38 8.52
CA CYS A 295 -10.58 -7.70 9.46
C CYS A 295 -10.51 -6.70 10.61
N ARG A 296 -10.08 -7.18 11.78
CA ARG A 296 -9.81 -6.34 12.95
C ARG A 296 -8.36 -6.49 13.38
N PRO A 297 -7.48 -5.57 12.96
CA PRO A 297 -6.07 -5.61 13.32
C PRO A 297 -5.82 -5.42 14.82
N VAL A 298 -6.65 -4.62 15.50
CA VAL A 298 -6.58 -4.42 16.96
C VAL A 298 -7.69 -5.22 17.64
N PRO A 299 -7.37 -6.13 18.58
CA PRO A 299 -8.37 -6.89 19.33
C PRO A 299 -9.30 -5.97 20.12
N LYS A 300 -10.57 -6.35 20.23
CA LYS A 300 -11.53 -5.63 21.08
C LYS A 300 -11.17 -5.78 22.56
N GLU A 301 -11.08 -4.66 23.25
CA GLU A 301 -11.27 -4.50 24.71
C GLU A 301 -10.44 -5.40 25.65
N THR A 302 -9.35 -6.03 25.17
CA THR A 302 -8.50 -6.85 26.04
C THR A 302 -7.20 -6.10 26.33
N LEU A 303 -7.04 -5.69 27.59
CA LEU A 303 -5.74 -5.20 28.06
C LEU A 303 -4.84 -6.42 28.28
N TYR A 304 -3.73 -6.46 27.53
CA TYR A 304 -2.73 -7.51 27.68
C TYR A 304 -1.64 -7.01 28.64
N PHE A 305 -1.72 -7.45 29.89
CA PHE A 305 -0.67 -7.15 30.88
C PHE A 305 0.47 -8.16 30.74
N PRO A 306 1.73 -7.72 30.80
CA PRO A 306 2.87 -8.63 30.89
C PRO A 306 2.72 -9.52 32.12
N GLN A 307 2.82 -10.83 31.94
CA GLN A 307 2.84 -11.77 33.07
C GLN A 307 4.29 -11.97 33.50
N ILE A 308 4.68 -11.30 34.58
CA ILE A 308 6.01 -11.43 35.18
C ILE A 308 5.88 -12.37 36.38
N ALA A 309 6.53 -13.53 36.32
CA ALA A 309 6.45 -14.52 37.39
C ALA A 309 6.88 -13.91 38.75
N GLY A 310 6.05 -14.11 39.77
CA GLY A 310 6.30 -13.59 41.13
C GLY A 310 6.02 -12.10 41.33
N SER A 311 5.62 -11.32 40.31
CA SER A 311 5.40 -9.87 40.46
C SER A 311 4.31 -9.51 41.46
N SER A 312 3.22 -10.25 41.53
CA SER A 312 2.13 -10.01 42.47
C SER A 312 2.60 -10.20 43.93
N GLU A 313 3.37 -11.25 44.20
CA GLU A 313 3.90 -11.54 45.52
C GLU A 313 4.99 -10.51 45.93
N ALA A 314 5.85 -10.16 44.99
CA ALA A 314 6.84 -9.11 45.19
C ALA A 314 6.20 -7.76 45.54
N LEU A 315 5.19 -7.35 44.79
CA LEU A 315 4.44 -6.11 45.04
C LEU A 315 3.75 -6.15 46.41
N LYS A 316 3.09 -7.24 46.75
CA LYS A 316 2.45 -7.44 48.04
C LYS A 316 3.47 -7.28 49.20
N ASN A 317 4.60 -7.96 49.10
CA ASN A 317 5.67 -7.88 50.12
C ASN A 317 6.24 -6.46 50.24
N MET A 318 6.43 -5.75 49.15
CA MET A 318 6.87 -4.35 49.18
C MET A 318 5.83 -3.46 49.87
N CYS A 319 4.56 -3.64 49.58
CA CYS A 319 3.47 -2.87 50.22
C CYS A 319 3.42 -3.11 51.72
N TYR A 320 3.47 -4.37 52.18
CA TYR A 320 3.46 -4.70 53.61
C TYR A 320 4.71 -4.18 54.33
N LYS A 321 5.89 -4.35 53.73
CA LYS A 321 7.12 -3.79 54.25
C LYS A 321 6.99 -2.28 54.46
N LYS A 322 6.47 -1.59 53.42
CA LYS A 322 6.32 -0.12 53.53
C LYS A 322 5.28 0.29 54.55
N ALA A 323 4.18 -0.46 54.68
CA ALA A 323 3.20 -0.21 55.70
C ALA A 323 3.80 -0.32 57.12
N HIS A 324 4.58 -1.38 57.41
CA HIS A 324 5.27 -1.55 58.71
C HIS A 324 6.36 -0.53 59.02
N GLU A 325 6.89 0.15 57.99
CA GLU A 325 7.82 1.26 58.18
C GLU A 325 7.08 2.57 58.57
N ILE A 326 5.84 2.70 58.23
CA ILE A 326 5.03 3.93 58.41
C ILE A 326 4.16 3.85 59.67
N TYR A 327 3.65 2.67 59.98
CA TYR A 327 2.74 2.38 61.10
C TYR A 327 3.37 1.45 62.12
#